data_42e1ece849db355f48e9699b287c4a13
#
_entry.id   42e1ece849db355f48e9699b287c4a13
#
_cell.length_a   1.000
_cell.length_b   1.000
_cell.length_c   1.000
_cell.angle_alpha   90.00
_cell.angle_beta   90.00
_cell.angle_gamma   90.00
#
_symmetry.space_group_name_H-M   'P 1'
#
loop_
_entity.id
_entity.type
_entity.pdbx_description
1 polymer ?
#
loop_
_entity_poly.entity_id
_entity_poly.type
_entity_poly.pdbx_seq_one_letter_code
_entity_poly.pdbx_strand_id
1 'polypeptide(L)'
;FSDKNVGTGKTVTITPSYTGADVGNYSVTDHATITANITAKALTVSGITASDKTYDGNDVATLNTGSVLYTGLINGDVFSGTYTGAFDTKNAGTGKTVTITPTYSGADVGNYSITNHPTITADVAVKALTATASTANKVYDGTTTATTTLTFSGLIGTETLGQTVGSTFDNKNVGTGKTVTVNSITLANGSNGGLAANYSISPGQTSTA
;
A
#
# COMPACT_ATOMS: atom_id res chain seq x y z
N PHE A 1 -17.29 2.74 -41.02
CA PHE A 1 -16.79 3.81 -40.17
C PHE A 1 -15.45 4.35 -40.71
N SER A 2 -15.21 5.64 -40.50
CA SER A 2 -13.95 6.31 -40.92
C SER A 2 -12.70 5.73 -40.25
N ASP A 3 -12.83 5.30 -38.99
CA ASP A 3 -11.82 4.59 -38.19
C ASP A 3 -12.48 3.77 -37.06
N LYS A 4 -11.71 2.99 -36.31
CA LYS A 4 -12.19 2.09 -35.24
C LYS A 4 -12.42 2.79 -33.90
N ASN A 5 -11.94 4.03 -33.72
CA ASN A 5 -11.85 4.66 -32.41
C ASN A 5 -13.19 5.21 -31.92
N VAL A 6 -13.32 5.32 -30.61
CA VAL A 6 -14.45 5.97 -29.94
C VAL A 6 -14.66 7.39 -30.46
N GLY A 7 -15.90 7.74 -30.72
CA GLY A 7 -16.28 9.08 -31.18
C GLY A 7 -17.74 9.19 -31.53
N THR A 8 -18.22 10.44 -31.57
CA THR A 8 -19.59 10.79 -31.95
C THR A 8 -19.65 11.29 -33.39
N GLY A 9 -20.77 11.02 -34.08
CA GLY A 9 -20.98 11.52 -35.42
C GLY A 9 -19.97 11.03 -36.46
N LYS A 10 -19.39 9.84 -36.27
CA LYS A 10 -18.39 9.30 -37.20
C LYS A 10 -19.04 8.92 -38.53
N THR A 11 -18.39 9.28 -39.62
CA THR A 11 -18.86 8.97 -40.97
C THR A 11 -18.89 7.46 -41.22
N VAL A 12 -20.01 6.97 -41.73
CA VAL A 12 -20.14 5.60 -42.23
C VAL A 12 -20.27 5.66 -43.75
N THR A 13 -19.31 5.05 -44.45
CA THR A 13 -19.35 4.89 -45.88
C THR A 13 -20.24 3.70 -46.23
N ILE A 14 -21.21 3.90 -47.10
CA ILE A 14 -22.06 2.84 -47.63
C ILE A 14 -21.51 2.44 -49.01
N THR A 15 -21.24 1.16 -49.19
CA THR A 15 -20.82 0.60 -50.49
C THR A 15 -21.90 -0.37 -50.94
N PRO A 16 -22.86 0.10 -51.76
CA PRO A 16 -23.92 -0.78 -52.25
C PRO A 16 -23.44 -1.69 -53.34
N SER A 17 -24.08 -2.84 -53.49
CA SER A 17 -23.94 -3.76 -54.58
C SER A 17 -25.32 -4.07 -55.16
N TYR A 18 -25.49 -3.84 -56.46
CA TYR A 18 -26.75 -4.05 -57.17
C TYR A 18 -26.62 -5.23 -58.08
N THR A 19 -27.58 -6.16 -58.05
CA THR A 19 -27.62 -7.39 -58.89
C THR A 19 -29.01 -7.54 -59.51
N GLY A 20 -29.07 -8.16 -60.69
CA GLY A 20 -30.28 -8.44 -61.46
C GLY A 20 -30.07 -8.34 -62.96
N ALA A 21 -30.91 -9.00 -63.75
CA ALA A 21 -30.79 -9.05 -65.21
C ALA A 21 -30.87 -7.63 -65.86
N ASP A 22 -31.64 -6.75 -65.21
CA ASP A 22 -31.90 -5.41 -65.78
C ASP A 22 -31.17 -4.29 -65.06
N VAL A 23 -30.18 -4.59 -64.19
CA VAL A 23 -29.45 -3.62 -63.36
C VAL A 23 -28.76 -2.52 -64.26
N GLY A 24 -28.32 -2.88 -65.44
CA GLY A 24 -27.70 -1.97 -66.40
C GLY A 24 -28.64 -0.92 -67.03
N ASN A 25 -29.94 -1.05 -66.82
CA ASN A 25 -30.95 -0.12 -67.31
C ASN A 25 -31.19 1.07 -66.33
N TYR A 26 -30.53 1.09 -65.18
CA TYR A 26 -30.74 2.07 -64.12
C TYR A 26 -29.43 2.86 -63.87
N SER A 27 -29.58 4.14 -63.68
CA SER A 27 -28.54 5.00 -63.13
C SER A 27 -28.82 5.17 -61.64
N VAL A 28 -27.91 4.65 -60.78
CA VAL A 28 -28.06 4.76 -59.31
C VAL A 28 -27.26 5.94 -58.82
N THR A 29 -27.90 6.86 -58.14
CA THR A 29 -27.22 7.98 -57.46
C THR A 29 -26.66 7.49 -56.15
N ASP A 30 -25.43 7.90 -55.81
CA ASP A 30 -24.77 7.52 -54.56
C ASP A 30 -25.60 7.86 -53.33
N HIS A 31 -25.57 6.96 -52.33
CA HIS A 31 -26.21 7.17 -51.06
C HIS A 31 -25.50 8.30 -50.30
N ALA A 32 -26.27 9.13 -49.64
CA ALA A 32 -25.75 10.13 -48.72
C ALA A 32 -24.93 9.44 -47.59
N THR A 33 -23.82 10.09 -47.22
CA THR A 33 -23.08 9.65 -46.01
C THR A 33 -23.98 9.72 -44.78
N ILE A 34 -23.94 8.71 -43.95
CA ILE A 34 -24.61 8.67 -42.65
C ILE A 34 -23.56 8.75 -41.56
N THR A 35 -23.99 9.08 -40.34
CA THR A 35 -23.13 9.14 -39.18
C THR A 35 -23.66 8.25 -38.07
N ALA A 36 -22.74 7.69 -37.29
CA ALA A 36 -23.06 6.92 -36.09
C ALA A 36 -21.96 7.10 -35.03
N ASN A 37 -22.25 6.68 -33.82
CA ASN A 37 -21.31 6.77 -32.70
C ASN A 37 -20.61 5.44 -32.46
N ILE A 38 -19.34 5.51 -32.04
CA ILE A 38 -18.63 4.37 -31.44
C ILE A 38 -18.43 4.73 -29.97
N THR A 39 -18.97 3.91 -29.06
CA THR A 39 -18.88 4.10 -27.60
C THR A 39 -17.72 3.32 -27.01
N ALA A 40 -17.17 3.82 -25.90
CA ALA A 40 -16.08 3.15 -25.19
C ALA A 40 -16.50 1.76 -24.69
N LYS A 41 -15.62 0.78 -24.82
CA LYS A 41 -15.81 -0.57 -24.32
C LYS A 41 -15.41 -0.63 -22.85
N ALA A 42 -16.22 -1.27 -22.03
CA ALA A 42 -15.86 -1.51 -20.63
C ALA A 42 -14.65 -2.45 -20.54
N LEU A 43 -13.69 -2.05 -19.70
CA LEU A 43 -12.47 -2.81 -19.37
C LEU A 43 -12.40 -2.97 -17.86
N THR A 44 -12.21 -4.20 -17.38
CA THR A 44 -12.02 -4.50 -15.96
C THR A 44 -10.57 -4.88 -15.72
N VAL A 45 -9.94 -4.22 -14.73
CA VAL A 45 -8.58 -4.54 -14.27
C VAL A 45 -8.67 -5.35 -12.99
N SER A 46 -7.95 -6.46 -12.91
CA SER A 46 -7.90 -7.34 -11.75
C SER A 46 -6.51 -7.95 -11.56
N GLY A 47 -6.32 -8.75 -10.49
CA GLY A 47 -5.05 -9.47 -10.24
C GLY A 47 -3.95 -8.63 -9.58
N ILE A 48 -4.27 -7.41 -9.10
CA ILE A 48 -3.32 -6.61 -8.31
C ILE A 48 -3.48 -7.00 -6.84
N THR A 49 -2.37 -7.21 -6.14
CA THR A 49 -2.32 -7.42 -4.68
C THR A 49 -1.29 -6.50 -4.06
N ALA A 50 -1.34 -6.31 -2.74
CA ALA A 50 -0.34 -5.59 -1.99
C ALA A 50 0.46 -6.54 -1.10
N SER A 51 1.72 -6.22 -0.85
CA SER A 51 2.57 -6.93 0.10
C SER A 51 2.43 -6.34 1.49
N ASP A 52 2.47 -7.19 2.51
CA ASP A 52 2.65 -6.76 3.88
C ASP A 52 4.01 -6.08 4.06
N LYS A 53 4.09 -5.19 5.05
CA LYS A 53 5.35 -4.55 5.42
C LYS A 53 5.48 -4.41 6.94
N THR A 54 6.68 -4.14 7.42
CA THR A 54 6.93 -3.67 8.78
C THR A 54 6.84 -2.14 8.81
N TYR A 55 6.36 -1.57 9.92
CA TYR A 55 6.29 -0.13 10.12
C TYR A 55 7.62 0.55 9.78
N ASP A 56 7.56 1.51 8.87
CA ASP A 56 8.71 2.25 8.32
C ASP A 56 8.49 3.78 8.29
N GLY A 57 7.37 4.24 8.87
CA GLY A 57 7.04 5.65 9.00
C GLY A 57 6.38 6.29 7.78
N ASN A 58 6.13 5.53 6.69
CA ASN A 58 5.42 6.01 5.50
C ASN A 58 4.21 5.11 5.17
N ASP A 59 3.34 5.59 4.28
CA ASP A 59 2.13 4.90 3.83
C ASP A 59 2.26 4.23 2.46
N VAL A 60 3.43 4.24 1.84
CA VAL A 60 3.66 3.61 0.54
C VAL A 60 3.43 2.09 0.63
N ALA A 61 2.60 1.57 -0.25
CA ALA A 61 2.34 0.14 -0.39
C ALA A 61 3.04 -0.42 -1.64
N THR A 62 3.75 -1.54 -1.46
CA THR A 62 4.32 -2.29 -2.57
C THR A 62 3.24 -3.15 -3.21
N LEU A 63 2.96 -2.91 -4.49
CA LEU A 63 1.97 -3.67 -5.26
C LEU A 63 2.63 -4.81 -6.04
N ASN A 64 1.97 -5.96 -6.06
CA ASN A 64 2.30 -7.09 -6.90
C ASN A 64 1.43 -7.04 -8.15
N THR A 65 2.02 -6.72 -9.30
CA THR A 65 1.33 -6.49 -10.58
C THR A 65 1.58 -7.58 -11.62
N GLY A 66 2.34 -8.63 -11.29
CA GLY A 66 2.69 -9.71 -12.23
C GLY A 66 1.51 -10.55 -12.72
N SER A 67 0.37 -10.48 -12.04
CA SER A 67 -0.85 -11.20 -12.39
C SER A 67 -1.97 -10.27 -12.88
N VAL A 68 -1.65 -9.05 -13.32
CA VAL A 68 -2.65 -8.11 -13.81
C VAL A 68 -3.35 -8.67 -15.04
N LEU A 69 -4.68 -8.65 -15.02
CA LEU A 69 -5.55 -9.12 -16.09
C LEU A 69 -6.45 -7.97 -16.55
N TYR A 70 -6.51 -7.77 -17.85
CA TYR A 70 -7.37 -6.79 -18.53
C TYR A 70 -8.54 -7.52 -19.19
N THR A 71 -9.65 -7.69 -18.47
CA THR A 71 -10.84 -8.34 -19.00
C THR A 71 -11.64 -7.38 -19.86
N GLY A 72 -11.86 -7.75 -21.12
CA GLY A 72 -12.53 -6.92 -22.13
C GLY A 72 -11.57 -6.23 -23.11
N LEU A 73 -10.27 -6.35 -22.93
CA LEU A 73 -9.30 -5.85 -23.89
C LEU A 73 -9.45 -6.58 -25.25
N ILE A 74 -9.44 -5.83 -26.34
CA ILE A 74 -9.49 -6.38 -27.70
C ILE A 74 -8.08 -6.83 -28.09
N ASN A 75 -7.99 -8.03 -28.65
CA ASN A 75 -6.71 -8.57 -29.12
C ASN A 75 -6.11 -7.67 -30.21
N GLY A 76 -4.85 -7.32 -30.04
CA GLY A 76 -4.11 -6.43 -30.94
C GLY A 76 -4.18 -4.95 -30.57
N ASP A 77 -5.02 -4.54 -29.62
CA ASP A 77 -5.02 -3.16 -29.11
C ASP A 77 -3.81 -2.91 -28.19
N VAL A 78 -3.22 -1.72 -28.31
CA VAL A 78 -2.08 -1.29 -27.49
C VAL A 78 -2.60 -0.62 -26.22
N PHE A 79 -2.47 -1.33 -25.10
CA PHE A 79 -2.92 -0.90 -23.77
C PHE A 79 -1.95 -1.37 -22.68
N SER A 80 -1.57 -0.50 -21.77
CA SER A 80 -0.76 -0.83 -20.59
C SER A 80 -1.17 0.00 -19.39
N GLY A 81 -0.85 -0.49 -18.19
CA GLY A 81 -1.10 0.20 -16.93
C GLY A 81 0.10 0.15 -16.00
N THR A 82 0.35 1.26 -15.30
CA THR A 82 1.24 1.33 -14.15
C THR A 82 0.42 1.68 -12.91
N TYR A 83 0.88 1.25 -11.75
CA TYR A 83 0.09 1.31 -10.52
C TYR A 83 0.96 1.75 -9.34
N THR A 84 0.45 2.67 -8.53
CA THR A 84 1.02 3.01 -7.22
C THR A 84 0.00 2.67 -6.14
N GLY A 85 0.48 2.30 -4.95
CA GLY A 85 -0.35 1.94 -3.81
C GLY A 85 -0.02 2.77 -2.58
N ALA A 86 -1.04 3.10 -1.81
CA ALA A 86 -0.88 3.75 -0.52
C ALA A 86 -1.81 3.11 0.52
N PHE A 87 -1.28 2.83 1.71
CA PHE A 87 -2.09 2.47 2.87
C PHE A 87 -2.94 3.66 3.34
N ASP A 88 -4.08 3.38 3.95
CA ASP A 88 -4.96 4.38 4.58
C ASP A 88 -4.25 5.22 5.65
N THR A 89 -3.31 4.63 6.38
CA THR A 89 -2.40 5.31 7.30
C THR A 89 -1.06 4.58 7.34
N LYS A 90 0.01 5.26 7.77
CA LYS A 90 1.33 4.65 7.97
C LYS A 90 1.40 3.66 9.13
N ASN A 91 0.44 3.70 10.07
CA ASN A 91 0.51 3.00 11.35
C ASN A 91 0.35 1.47 11.21
N ALA A 92 0.94 0.73 12.15
CA ALA A 92 0.78 -0.71 12.25
C ALA A 92 -0.69 -1.12 12.43
N GLY A 93 -1.06 -2.23 11.83
CA GLY A 93 -2.41 -2.78 11.87
C GLY A 93 -2.59 -3.90 10.85
N THR A 94 -3.63 -4.70 11.03
CA THR A 94 -3.97 -5.81 10.13
C THR A 94 -5.13 -5.42 9.21
N GLY A 95 -5.16 -6.01 8.01
CA GLY A 95 -6.22 -5.79 7.03
C GLY A 95 -6.38 -4.33 6.60
N LYS A 96 -5.31 -3.56 6.59
CA LYS A 96 -5.35 -2.13 6.25
C LYS A 96 -5.69 -1.95 4.78
N THR A 97 -6.55 -0.97 4.51
CA THR A 97 -6.94 -0.62 3.15
C THR A 97 -5.76 -0.04 2.37
N VAL A 98 -5.53 -0.58 1.17
CA VAL A 98 -4.59 -0.04 0.20
C VAL A 98 -5.36 0.54 -0.97
N THR A 99 -5.19 1.83 -1.21
CA THR A 99 -5.72 2.54 -2.38
C THR A 99 -4.76 2.39 -3.54
N ILE A 100 -5.27 1.97 -4.69
CA ILE A 100 -4.51 1.84 -5.93
C ILE A 100 -4.76 3.07 -6.79
N THR A 101 -3.70 3.73 -7.24
CA THR A 101 -3.75 4.80 -8.23
C THR A 101 -3.14 4.31 -9.53
N PRO A 102 -3.98 4.06 -10.57
CA PRO A 102 -3.51 3.61 -11.87
C PRO A 102 -3.15 4.77 -12.79
N THR A 103 -2.23 4.50 -13.70
CA THR A 103 -1.99 5.33 -14.90
C THR A 103 -1.99 4.42 -16.11
N TYR A 104 -2.88 4.70 -17.08
CA TYR A 104 -3.01 3.91 -18.30
C TYR A 104 -2.40 4.62 -19.49
N SER A 105 -1.79 3.84 -20.39
CA SER A 105 -1.14 4.32 -21.60
C SER A 105 -1.32 3.33 -22.74
N GLY A 106 -1.10 3.80 -23.97
CA GLY A 106 -1.24 3.04 -25.20
C GLY A 106 -2.10 3.77 -26.23
N ALA A 107 -1.92 3.43 -27.50
CA ALA A 107 -2.64 4.09 -28.61
C ALA A 107 -4.15 3.89 -28.55
N ASP A 108 -4.61 2.80 -27.94
CA ASP A 108 -6.02 2.42 -27.91
C ASP A 108 -6.69 2.69 -26.55
N VAL A 109 -5.99 3.31 -25.57
CA VAL A 109 -6.53 3.55 -24.21
C VAL A 109 -7.85 4.33 -24.21
N GLY A 110 -8.00 5.31 -25.13
CA GLY A 110 -9.20 6.13 -25.29
C GLY A 110 -10.44 5.36 -25.76
N ASN A 111 -10.28 4.11 -26.22
CA ASN A 111 -11.38 3.25 -26.66
C ASN A 111 -12.01 2.47 -25.51
N TYR A 112 -11.50 2.63 -24.27
CA TYR A 112 -11.97 1.88 -23.10
C TYR A 112 -12.49 2.80 -22.00
N SER A 113 -13.53 2.35 -21.31
CA SER A 113 -14.02 2.88 -20.07
C SER A 113 -13.62 1.94 -18.95
N ILE A 114 -12.68 2.38 -18.08
CA ILE A 114 -12.18 1.56 -16.99
C ILE A 114 -12.96 1.92 -15.73
N THR A 115 -13.68 0.95 -15.21
CA THR A 115 -14.45 1.10 -13.97
C THR A 115 -13.92 0.14 -12.93
N ASN A 116 -13.73 0.69 -11.70
CA ASN A 116 -13.41 -0.02 -10.46
C ASN A 116 -12.10 -0.81 -10.43
N HIS A 117 -11.18 -0.29 -9.63
CA HIS A 117 -10.13 -1.08 -9.01
C HIS A 117 -10.71 -1.65 -7.71
N PRO A 118 -10.64 -2.96 -7.46
CA PRO A 118 -11.05 -3.50 -6.18
C PRO A 118 -10.16 -2.89 -5.08
N THR A 119 -10.78 -2.51 -3.96
CA THR A 119 -10.03 -2.20 -2.74
C THR A 119 -9.30 -3.47 -2.32
N ILE A 120 -8.00 -3.37 -2.09
CA ILE A 120 -7.17 -4.46 -1.59
C ILE A 120 -6.70 -4.14 -0.18
N THR A 121 -6.23 -5.14 0.53
CA THR A 121 -5.72 -5.00 1.90
C THR A 121 -4.36 -5.66 2.04
N ALA A 122 -3.58 -5.16 3.01
CA ALA A 122 -2.33 -5.76 3.45
C ALA A 122 -2.06 -5.35 4.90
N ASP A 123 -1.11 -6.00 5.55
CA ASP A 123 -0.76 -5.74 6.94
C ASP A 123 0.45 -4.81 7.05
N VAL A 124 0.45 -3.98 8.09
CA VAL A 124 1.63 -3.25 8.56
C VAL A 124 1.98 -3.80 9.94
N ALA A 125 3.01 -4.62 10.01
CA ALA A 125 3.49 -5.21 11.26
C ALA A 125 4.20 -4.16 12.13
N VAL A 126 4.14 -4.34 13.46
CA VAL A 126 4.91 -3.51 14.39
C VAL A 126 6.41 -3.68 14.16
N LYS A 127 7.17 -2.60 14.39
CA LYS A 127 8.64 -2.61 14.32
C LYS A 127 9.22 -3.01 15.66
N ALA A 128 10.04 -4.06 15.66
CA ALA A 128 10.75 -4.48 16.86
C ALA A 128 11.88 -3.48 17.19
N LEU A 129 11.95 -3.08 18.46
CA LEU A 129 13.03 -2.25 19.00
C LEU A 129 14.02 -3.11 19.79
N THR A 130 15.24 -2.61 19.88
CA THR A 130 16.23 -3.02 20.89
C THR A 130 16.46 -1.88 21.87
N ALA A 131 16.98 -2.17 23.04
CA ALA A 131 17.31 -1.16 24.04
C ALA A 131 18.55 -1.52 24.84
N THR A 132 19.27 -0.49 25.25
CA THR A 132 20.30 -0.59 26.29
C THR A 132 19.72 -0.06 27.60
N ALA A 133 19.98 -0.78 28.70
CA ALA A 133 19.55 -0.43 30.04
C ALA A 133 20.66 0.34 30.77
N SER A 134 20.29 1.38 31.51
CA SER A 134 21.15 2.09 32.46
C SER A 134 20.43 2.20 33.79
N THR A 135 21.05 1.72 34.86
CA THR A 135 20.46 1.68 36.20
C THR A 135 21.23 2.59 37.16
N ALA A 136 20.50 3.33 37.97
CA ALA A 136 21.08 4.16 39.02
C ALA A 136 21.39 3.32 40.26
N ASN A 137 22.51 3.65 40.93
CA ASN A 137 22.81 3.13 42.29
C ASN A 137 21.70 3.57 43.27
N LYS A 138 21.43 2.74 44.28
CA LYS A 138 20.52 3.11 45.34
C LYS A 138 21.12 2.87 46.73
N VAL A 139 20.61 3.56 47.72
CA VAL A 139 20.90 3.28 49.15
C VAL A 139 20.06 2.07 49.55
N TYR A 140 20.60 1.22 50.42
CA TYR A 140 19.89 0.03 50.95
C TYR A 140 18.56 0.41 51.58
N ASP A 141 17.50 -0.20 51.10
CA ASP A 141 16.13 0.02 51.52
C ASP A 141 15.36 -1.30 51.82
N GLY A 142 16.10 -2.43 51.82
CA GLY A 142 15.54 -3.76 52.09
C GLY A 142 14.81 -4.39 50.89
N THR A 143 14.75 -3.71 49.71
CA THR A 143 14.07 -4.20 48.49
C THR A 143 15.03 -4.46 47.35
N THR A 144 14.57 -5.23 46.36
CA THR A 144 15.30 -5.46 45.10
C THR A 144 14.87 -4.50 43.98
N THR A 145 13.89 -3.63 44.18
CA THR A 145 13.41 -2.72 43.15
C THR A 145 14.54 -1.81 42.64
N ALA A 146 14.71 -1.70 41.32
CA ALA A 146 15.71 -0.86 40.69
C ALA A 146 15.04 0.28 39.89
N THR A 147 15.75 1.41 39.72
CA THR A 147 15.36 2.48 38.84
C THR A 147 16.22 2.40 37.59
N THR A 148 15.60 1.97 36.47
CA THR A 148 16.29 1.75 35.20
C THR A 148 15.67 2.60 34.10
N THR A 149 16.51 3.19 33.27
CA THR A 149 16.14 3.89 32.04
C THR A 149 16.60 3.09 30.84
N LEU A 150 15.78 3.02 29.80
CA LEU A 150 16.13 2.39 28.54
C LEU A 150 16.40 3.45 27.46
N THR A 151 17.45 3.23 26.70
CA THR A 151 17.71 3.96 25.45
C THR A 151 17.34 3.05 24.30
N PHE A 152 16.31 3.41 23.53
CA PHE A 152 15.82 2.64 22.41
C PHE A 152 16.66 2.81 21.16
N SER A 153 16.80 1.74 20.39
CA SER A 153 17.38 1.72 19.05
C SER A 153 16.39 1.09 18.07
N GLY A 154 16.33 1.65 16.84
CA GLY A 154 15.43 1.19 15.79
C GLY A 154 14.19 2.06 15.60
N LEU A 155 14.05 3.17 16.34
CA LEU A 155 12.99 4.16 16.10
C LEU A 155 13.11 4.74 14.68
N ILE A 156 11.99 5.13 14.10
CA ILE A 156 11.95 5.74 12.77
C ILE A 156 12.23 7.25 12.86
N GLY A 157 13.20 7.71 12.09
CA GLY A 157 13.54 9.13 11.99
C GLY A 157 13.86 9.74 13.35
N THR A 158 13.10 10.76 13.74
CA THR A 158 13.23 11.47 15.03
C THR A 158 12.13 11.10 16.03
N GLU A 159 11.35 10.05 15.78
CA GLU A 159 10.30 9.61 16.68
C GLU A 159 10.88 9.26 18.06
N THR A 160 10.13 9.58 19.10
CA THR A 160 10.45 9.17 20.48
C THR A 160 9.32 8.36 21.07
N LEU A 161 9.61 7.60 22.12
CA LEU A 161 8.60 6.87 22.90
C LEU A 161 8.79 7.16 24.39
N GLY A 162 7.68 7.23 25.11
CA GLY A 162 7.68 7.14 26.55
C GLY A 162 7.82 5.69 27.00
N GLN A 163 8.27 5.49 28.23
CA GLN A 163 8.48 4.16 28.80
C GLN A 163 8.14 4.11 30.30
N THR A 164 7.64 2.97 30.72
CA THR A 164 7.59 2.56 32.12
C THR A 164 8.32 1.23 32.23
N VAL A 165 9.32 1.18 33.13
CA VAL A 165 10.23 0.03 33.26
C VAL A 165 10.12 -0.55 34.64
N GLY A 166 9.83 -1.85 34.74
CA GLY A 166 9.97 -2.63 35.98
C GLY A 166 11.28 -3.37 35.96
N SER A 167 12.14 -3.15 36.93
CA SER A 167 13.44 -3.80 37.03
C SER A 167 13.81 -4.15 38.47
N THR A 168 14.68 -5.16 38.61
CA THR A 168 15.12 -5.65 39.92
C THR A 168 16.60 -5.98 39.96
N PHE A 169 17.24 -5.68 41.09
CA PHE A 169 18.56 -6.22 41.42
C PHE A 169 18.50 -7.73 41.62
N ASP A 170 19.59 -8.42 41.42
CA ASP A 170 19.79 -9.84 41.67
C ASP A 170 19.49 -10.25 43.14
N ASN A 171 19.80 -9.40 44.09
CA ASN A 171 19.43 -9.53 45.51
C ASN A 171 19.45 -8.16 46.19
N LYS A 172 18.91 -8.08 47.42
CA LYS A 172 18.82 -6.82 48.19
C LYS A 172 20.08 -6.41 48.93
N ASN A 173 21.10 -7.24 49.00
CA ASN A 173 22.30 -6.99 49.79
C ASN A 173 23.20 -5.90 49.19
N VAL A 174 23.87 -5.16 50.06
CA VAL A 174 24.86 -4.15 49.65
C VAL A 174 25.99 -4.84 48.84
N GLY A 175 26.43 -4.21 47.76
CA GLY A 175 27.51 -4.69 46.90
C GLY A 175 27.77 -3.72 45.77
N THR A 176 28.84 -3.97 44.99
CA THR A 176 29.21 -3.21 43.78
C THR A 176 29.07 -4.09 42.54
N GLY A 177 28.73 -3.48 41.41
CA GLY A 177 28.58 -4.20 40.14
C GLY A 177 27.46 -5.22 40.16
N LYS A 178 26.38 -4.93 40.87
CA LYS A 178 25.21 -5.82 40.97
C LYS A 178 24.45 -5.87 39.67
N THR A 179 24.02 -7.07 39.28
CA THR A 179 23.20 -7.23 38.08
C THR A 179 21.78 -6.75 38.32
N VAL A 180 21.27 -5.94 37.40
CA VAL A 180 19.89 -5.54 37.33
C VAL A 180 19.25 -6.10 36.07
N THR A 181 18.08 -6.69 36.22
CA THR A 181 17.30 -7.25 35.10
C THR A 181 16.01 -6.44 34.90
N VAL A 182 15.72 -6.10 33.66
CA VAL A 182 14.46 -5.50 33.24
C VAL A 182 13.41 -6.60 33.08
N ASN A 183 12.37 -6.56 33.92
CA ASN A 183 11.33 -7.60 33.98
C ASN A 183 10.09 -7.22 33.16
N SER A 184 9.81 -5.92 33.00
CA SER A 184 8.67 -5.43 32.24
C SER A 184 8.98 -4.09 31.59
N ILE A 185 8.40 -3.88 30.39
CA ILE A 185 8.48 -2.63 29.65
C ILE A 185 7.08 -2.31 29.14
N THR A 186 6.57 -1.12 29.45
CA THR A 186 5.35 -0.58 28.83
C THR A 186 5.76 0.65 28.03
N LEU A 187 5.51 0.60 26.72
CA LEU A 187 5.72 1.74 25.84
C LEU A 187 4.54 2.70 25.95
N ALA A 188 4.83 3.99 25.88
CA ALA A 188 3.85 5.06 25.75
C ALA A 188 4.16 5.93 24.52
N ASN A 189 3.17 6.64 24.01
CA ASN A 189 3.38 7.56 22.91
C ASN A 189 4.38 8.66 23.33
N GLY A 190 5.22 9.03 22.40
CA GLY A 190 6.22 10.07 22.59
C GLY A 190 5.97 11.28 21.69
N SER A 191 7.04 11.93 21.25
CA SER A 191 7.00 13.10 20.37
C SER A 191 7.36 12.72 18.92
N ASN A 192 7.24 13.71 18.03
CA ASN A 192 7.55 13.61 16.60
C ASN A 192 6.82 12.47 15.87
N GLY A 193 5.61 12.13 16.32
CA GLY A 193 4.78 11.08 15.71
C GLY A 193 5.04 9.67 16.25
N GLY A 194 5.86 9.50 17.27
CA GLY A 194 6.13 8.22 17.91
C GLY A 194 4.89 7.67 18.62
N LEU A 195 4.30 6.63 18.06
CA LEU A 195 3.15 5.91 18.61
C LEU A 195 3.59 4.54 19.14
N ALA A 196 3.32 4.25 20.41
CA ALA A 196 3.65 2.98 21.03
C ALA A 196 3.10 1.77 20.24
N ALA A 197 1.91 1.92 19.66
CA ALA A 197 1.26 0.88 18.86
C ALA A 197 2.03 0.46 17.59
N ASN A 198 2.98 1.28 17.12
CA ASN A 198 3.80 0.98 15.94
C ASN A 198 5.04 0.16 16.27
N TYR A 199 5.33 -0.05 17.54
CA TYR A 199 6.56 -0.65 18.02
C TYR A 199 6.32 -1.80 18.99
N SER A 200 7.29 -2.68 19.10
CA SER A 200 7.34 -3.73 20.09
C SER A 200 8.75 -3.81 20.70
N ILE A 201 8.83 -4.23 21.95
CA ILE A 201 10.08 -4.52 22.63
C ILE A 201 9.84 -5.65 23.64
N SER A 202 10.79 -6.57 23.75
CA SER A 202 10.78 -7.61 24.76
C SER A 202 11.60 -7.18 26.00
N PRO A 203 11.18 -7.51 27.23
CA PRO A 203 12.01 -7.34 28.41
C PRO A 203 13.20 -8.32 28.42
N GLY A 204 14.08 -8.18 29.40
CA GLY A 204 15.25 -9.05 29.59
C GLY A 204 16.60 -8.32 29.41
N GLN A 205 16.58 -7.00 29.17
CA GLN A 205 17.79 -6.19 29.19
C GLN A 205 18.44 -6.24 30.58
N THR A 206 19.75 -6.26 30.62
CA THR A 206 20.52 -6.25 31.86
C THR A 206 21.44 -5.04 31.90
N SER A 207 21.72 -4.54 33.11
CA SER A 207 22.73 -3.53 33.38
C SER A 207 23.43 -3.86 34.69
N THR A 208 24.50 -3.15 34.99
CA THR A 208 25.19 -3.22 36.31
C THR A 208 25.02 -1.88 37.02
N ALA A 209 24.90 -1.92 38.33
CA ALA A 209 24.81 -0.76 39.21
C ALA A 209 25.60 -1.00 40.50
#